data_d5615d5fbdc6963430e27b6a3b5fb82e
#
_entry.id   d5615d5fbdc6963430e27b6a3b5fb82e
#
_cell.length_a   1.000
_cell.length_b   1.000
_cell.length_c   1.000
_cell.angle_alpha   90.00
_cell.angle_beta   90.00
_cell.angle_gamma   90.00
#
_symmetry.space_group_name_H-M   'P 1'
#
loop_
_entity.id
_entity.type
_entity.pdbx_description
1 polymer ?
#
loop_
_entity_poly.entity_id
_entity_poly.type
_entity_poly.pdbx_seq_one_letter_code
_entity_poly.pdbx_strand_id
1 'polypeptide(L)'
;MSVKVRAFYPELQRLAGSQGEIRVDGDTVGECLHDLVRQHPEVEGLLFDARGRLLKHVYVYVNAESMYKADLTRVVSDKDELLLAVLATAG
;
A
#
# COMPACT_ATOMS: atom_id res chain seq x y z
N MET A 1 -13.26 8.17 -6.61
CA MET A 1 -12.69 7.10 -7.47
C MET A 1 -11.85 6.20 -6.59
N SER A 2 -11.88 4.92 -6.86
CA SER A 2 -11.18 3.98 -6.01
C SER A 2 -10.06 3.28 -6.75
N VAL A 3 -8.95 3.08 -6.04
CA VAL A 3 -7.78 2.39 -6.55
C VAL A 3 -7.71 1.05 -5.85
N LYS A 4 -7.39 0.00 -6.59
CA LYS A 4 -7.25 -1.34 -6.01
C LYS A 4 -5.89 -1.47 -5.36
N VAL A 5 -5.88 -2.02 -4.15
CA VAL A 5 -4.64 -2.34 -3.46
C VAL A 5 -4.60 -3.84 -3.21
N ARG A 6 -3.54 -4.48 -3.68
CA ARG A 6 -3.25 -5.88 -3.38
C ARG A 6 -1.99 -5.95 -2.55
N ALA A 7 -1.86 -6.99 -1.77
CA ALA A 7 -0.71 -7.12 -0.89
C ALA A 7 -0.18 -8.54 -0.89
N PHE A 8 1.13 -8.65 -0.86
CA PHE A 8 1.84 -9.91 -0.65
C PHE A 8 2.31 -10.01 0.80
N TYR A 9 1.46 -9.60 1.71
CA TYR A 9 1.76 -9.65 3.12
C TYR A 9 0.58 -10.28 3.84
N PRO A 10 0.77 -11.35 4.59
CA PRO A 10 -0.37 -12.10 5.14
C PRO A 10 -1.36 -11.28 5.95
N GLU A 11 -0.88 -10.33 6.74
CA GLU A 11 -1.77 -9.50 7.55
C GLU A 11 -2.65 -8.60 6.69
N LEU A 12 -2.08 -8.04 5.62
CA LEU A 12 -2.86 -7.23 4.69
C LEU A 12 -3.80 -8.09 3.86
N GLN A 13 -3.38 -9.29 3.52
CA GLN A 13 -4.24 -10.21 2.77
C GLN A 13 -5.47 -10.59 3.57
N ARG A 14 -5.35 -10.72 4.88
CA ARG A 14 -6.50 -11.01 5.73
C ARG A 14 -7.50 -9.87 5.71
N LEU A 15 -7.03 -8.63 5.66
CA LEU A 15 -7.92 -7.46 5.59
C LEU A 15 -8.64 -7.39 4.26
N ALA A 16 -8.00 -7.87 3.19
CA ALA A 16 -8.61 -7.88 1.87
C ALA A 16 -9.71 -8.94 1.74
N GLY A 17 -9.71 -9.93 2.61
CA GLY A 17 -10.71 -10.98 2.61
C GLY A 17 -10.62 -11.87 1.39
N SER A 18 -11.74 -12.47 1.02
CA SER A 18 -11.79 -13.43 -0.08
C SER A 18 -11.56 -12.79 -1.44
N GLN A 19 -11.71 -11.48 -1.56
CA GLN A 19 -11.50 -10.79 -2.83
C GLN A 19 -10.03 -10.55 -3.13
N GLY A 20 -9.18 -10.58 -2.12
CA GLY A 20 -7.75 -10.38 -2.31
C GLY A 20 -7.37 -8.94 -2.63
N GLU A 21 -8.29 -7.99 -2.52
CA GLU A 21 -8.01 -6.60 -2.79
C GLU A 21 -8.76 -5.68 -1.83
N ILE A 22 -8.18 -4.50 -1.62
CA ILE A 22 -8.79 -3.45 -0.80
C ILE A 22 -8.96 -2.24 -1.70
N ARG A 23 -10.10 -1.57 -1.61
CA ARG A 23 -10.34 -0.35 -2.37
C ARG A 23 -10.03 0.86 -1.53
N VAL A 24 -9.25 1.77 -2.07
CA VAL A 24 -8.87 3.01 -1.38
C VAL A 24 -9.11 4.20 -2.29
N ASP A 25 -9.24 5.37 -1.70
CA ASP A 25 -9.41 6.62 -2.44
C ASP A 25 -8.14 7.45 -2.34
N GLY A 26 -7.74 8.03 -3.45
CA GLY A 26 -6.58 8.90 -3.49
C GLY A 26 -6.17 9.19 -4.91
N ASP A 27 -5.50 10.33 -5.11
CA ASP A 27 -5.00 10.73 -6.42
C ASP A 27 -3.51 10.45 -6.55
N THR A 28 -2.85 10.13 -5.47
CA THR A 28 -1.43 9.75 -5.47
C THR A 28 -1.26 8.47 -4.66
N VAL A 29 -0.10 7.83 -4.84
CA VAL A 29 0.24 6.65 -4.06
C VAL A 29 0.15 6.95 -2.57
N GLY A 30 0.71 8.09 -2.15
CA GLY A 30 0.69 8.46 -0.73
C GLY A 30 -0.72 8.63 -0.19
N GLU A 31 -1.60 9.28 -0.95
CA GLU A 31 -2.98 9.44 -0.52
C GLU A 31 -3.69 8.10 -0.41
N CYS A 32 -3.42 7.21 -1.36
CA CYS A 32 -4.01 5.87 -1.30
C CYS A 32 -3.57 5.11 -0.06
N LEU A 33 -2.30 5.18 0.28
CA LEU A 33 -1.79 4.50 1.47
C LEU A 33 -2.36 5.13 2.75
N HIS A 34 -2.50 6.45 2.78
CA HIS A 34 -3.14 7.11 3.92
C HIS A 34 -4.59 6.70 4.07
N ASP A 35 -5.30 6.55 2.95
CA ASP A 35 -6.69 6.08 3.02
C ASP A 35 -6.76 4.63 3.50
N LEU A 36 -5.80 3.80 3.10
CA LEU A 36 -5.71 2.44 3.60
C LEU A 36 -5.56 2.42 5.12
N VAL A 37 -4.69 3.27 5.65
CA VAL A 37 -4.49 3.39 7.10
C VAL A 37 -5.76 3.90 7.77
N ARG A 38 -6.47 4.82 7.14
CA ARG A 38 -7.71 5.35 7.68
C ARG A 38 -8.77 4.26 7.80
N GLN A 39 -8.86 3.38 6.80
CA GLN A 39 -9.81 2.26 6.84
C GLN A 39 -9.37 1.16 7.79
N HIS A 40 -8.08 0.94 7.89
CA HIS A 40 -7.50 -0.13 8.69
C HIS A 40 -6.33 0.42 9.51
N PRO A 41 -6.61 1.12 10.62
CA PRO A 41 -5.54 1.77 11.40
C PRO A 41 -4.43 0.83 11.87
N GLU A 42 -4.73 -0.45 11.99
CA GLU A 42 -3.75 -1.44 12.44
C GLU A 42 -2.61 -1.64 11.45
N VAL A 43 -2.76 -1.21 10.19
CA VAL A 43 -1.69 -1.37 9.22
C VAL A 43 -0.67 -0.23 9.26
N GLU A 44 -0.95 0.83 9.99
CA GLU A 44 -0.03 1.97 10.03
C GLU A 44 1.39 1.56 10.43
N GLY A 45 1.51 0.76 11.49
CA GLY A 45 2.81 0.31 11.95
C GLY A 45 3.50 -0.68 11.02
N LEU A 46 2.76 -1.25 10.09
CA LEU A 46 3.33 -2.16 9.09
C LEU A 46 3.91 -1.41 7.90
N LEU A 47 3.43 -0.21 7.64
CA LEU A 47 3.80 0.57 6.45
C LEU A 47 4.66 1.77 6.77
N PHE A 48 4.41 2.44 7.88
CA PHE A 48 5.03 3.72 8.20
C PHE A 48 5.76 3.68 9.54
N ASP A 49 6.84 4.48 9.63
CA ASP A 49 7.54 4.64 10.91
C ASP A 49 6.86 5.73 11.74
N ALA A 50 7.45 6.04 12.90
CA ALA A 50 6.88 7.03 13.81
C ALA A 50 6.81 8.44 13.24
N ARG A 51 7.56 8.70 12.16
CA ARG A 51 7.58 9.99 11.49
C ARG A 51 6.66 10.04 10.29
N GLY A 52 5.91 8.97 10.03
CA GLY A 52 5.02 8.90 8.89
C GLY A 52 5.72 8.58 7.58
N ARG A 53 6.95 8.11 7.63
CA ARG A 53 7.68 7.71 6.44
C ARG A 53 7.48 6.24 6.17
N LEU A 54 7.43 5.88 4.88
CA LEU A 54 7.30 4.49 4.50
C LEU A 54 8.54 3.70 4.97
N LEU A 55 8.29 2.54 5.56
CA LEU A 55 9.37 1.69 6.05
C LEU A 55 10.20 1.18 4.89
N LYS A 56 11.50 0.95 5.15
CA LYS A 56 12.45 0.58 4.09
C LYS A 56 12.15 -0.75 3.43
N HIS A 57 11.52 -1.66 4.14
CA HIS A 57 11.21 -2.98 3.61
C HIS A 57 9.83 -3.06 2.95
N VAL A 58 9.16 -1.93 2.81
CA VAL A 58 7.87 -1.86 2.13
C VAL A 58 8.10 -1.39 0.70
N TYR A 59 7.61 -2.19 -0.24
CA TYR A 59 7.72 -1.88 -1.66
C TYR A 59 6.33 -1.66 -2.24
N VAL A 60 6.20 -0.62 -3.04
CA VAL A 60 4.94 -0.30 -3.70
C VAL A 60 5.16 -0.39 -5.21
N TYR A 61 4.28 -1.11 -5.89
CA TYR A 61 4.31 -1.22 -7.33
C TYR A 61 3.02 -0.66 -7.89
N VAL A 62 3.11 0.09 -8.98
CA VAL A 62 1.93 0.58 -9.68
C VAL A 62 1.82 -0.22 -10.97
N ASN A 63 0.70 -0.93 -11.14
CA ASN A 63 0.45 -1.75 -12.32
C ASN A 63 1.58 -2.77 -12.59
N ALA A 64 2.10 -3.36 -11.50
CA ALA A 64 3.19 -4.33 -11.52
C ALA A 64 4.54 -3.75 -11.94
N GLU A 65 4.64 -2.43 -12.09
CA GLU A 65 5.92 -1.80 -12.35
C GLU A 65 6.61 -1.48 -11.03
N SER A 66 7.91 -1.78 -10.96
CA SER A 66 8.68 -1.48 -9.77
C SER A 66 8.83 0.04 -9.62
N MET A 67 8.44 0.54 -8.47
CA MET A 67 8.66 1.94 -8.13
C MET A 67 9.87 2.05 -7.23
N TYR A 68 10.85 2.81 -7.65
CA TYR A 68 12.02 3.05 -6.81
C TYR A 68 11.59 3.77 -5.54
N LYS A 69 11.79 3.10 -4.41
CA LYS A 69 11.56 3.68 -3.09
C LYS A 69 10.19 4.33 -2.92
N ALA A 70 9.18 3.68 -3.46
CA ALA A 70 7.80 4.07 -3.21
C ALA A 70 7.59 5.58 -3.35
N ASP A 71 7.58 6.07 -4.58
CA ASP A 71 7.31 7.48 -4.82
C ASP A 71 5.87 7.80 -4.44
N LEU A 72 5.72 8.37 -3.26
CA LEU A 72 4.39 8.67 -2.73
C LEU A 72 3.69 9.78 -3.49
N THR A 73 4.42 10.54 -4.29
CA THR A 73 3.84 11.63 -5.07
C THR A 73 3.34 11.19 -6.44
N ARG A 74 3.59 9.93 -6.81
CA ARG A 74 3.14 9.43 -8.11
C ARG A 74 1.63 9.48 -8.21
N VAL A 75 1.13 10.09 -9.28
CA VAL A 75 -0.30 10.21 -9.53
C VAL A 75 -0.85 8.86 -10.00
N VAL A 76 -2.00 8.48 -9.46
CA VAL A 76 -2.70 7.26 -9.85
C VAL A 76 -4.16 7.59 -10.14
N SER A 77 -4.83 6.67 -10.83
CA SER A 77 -6.24 6.82 -11.16
C SER A 77 -6.99 5.54 -10.81
N ASP A 78 -8.30 5.56 -11.00
CA ASP A 78 -9.14 4.41 -10.69
C ASP A 78 -8.83 3.18 -11.56
N LYS A 79 -8.06 3.36 -12.63
CA LYS A 79 -7.65 2.25 -13.49
C LYS A 79 -6.34 1.61 -13.02
N ASP A 80 -5.66 2.23 -12.09
CA ASP A 80 -4.39 1.74 -11.60
C ASP A 80 -4.58 0.77 -10.45
N GLU A 81 -3.59 -0.09 -10.28
CA GLU A 81 -3.59 -1.05 -9.19
C GLU A 81 -2.28 -0.91 -8.42
N LEU A 82 -2.39 -0.83 -7.10
CA LEU A 82 -1.23 -0.78 -6.23
C LEU A 82 -0.96 -2.17 -5.67
N LEU A 83 0.30 -2.56 -5.67
CA LEU A 83 0.73 -3.81 -5.08
C LEU A 83 1.70 -3.49 -3.96
N LEU A 84 1.36 -3.90 -2.76
CA LEU A 84 2.22 -3.73 -1.59
C LEU A 84 2.94 -5.03 -1.29
N ALA A 85 4.26 -4.95 -1.19
CA ALA A 85 5.07 -6.09 -0.82
C ALA A 85 5.88 -5.69 0.41
N VAL A 86 5.73 -6.43 1.48
CA VAL A 86 6.52 -6.21 2.69
C VAL A 86 7.49 -7.37 2.79
N LEU A 87 8.76 -7.07 2.63
CA LEU A 87 9.81 -8.08 2.70
C LEU A 87 10.30 -8.19 4.14
N ALA A 88 10.07 -9.35 4.72
CA ALA A 88 10.59 -9.62 6.05
C ALA A 88 12.10 -9.78 5.96
N THR A 89 12.83 -8.86 6.54
CA THR A 89 14.25 -9.04 6.66
C THR A 89 14.51 -9.85 7.90
N ALA A 90 15.18 -10.96 7.74
CA ALA A 90 15.58 -11.76 8.88
C ALA A 90 16.56 -10.97 9.72
N GLY A 91 16.16 -10.66 10.85
CA GLY A 91 17.02 -10.14 11.87
C GLY A 91 17.54 -8.91 12.03
#